data_7534a6964da53e8ceabeb2f142f272f3
#
_entry.id   7534a6964da53e8ceabeb2f142f272f3
#
_cell.length_a   1.000
_cell.length_b   1.000
_cell.length_c   1.000
_cell.angle_alpha   90.00
_cell.angle_beta   90.00
_cell.angle_gamma   90.00
#
_symmetry.space_group_name_H-M   'P 1'
#
loop_
_entity.id
_entity.type
_entity.pdbx_description
1 polymer ?
#
loop_
_entity_poly.entity_id
_entity_poly.type
_entity_poly.pdbx_seq_one_letter_code
_entity_poly.pdbx_strand_id
1 'polypeptide(L)'
;DYAIGKFIERLQEEGLFDETMIVVTGDHEGLAYLRQSLCETKEGGGLVSPFEYTPFIVINSPVGMRYEKVMGQVDIYSTLLDLTGLDDYGWKGMGQSILDPSHLGVAAIWNLTIAGDTTGICPEAIERMKQSWRISDLMIRGDYFRSDF
;
A
#
# COMPACT_ATOMS: atom_id res chain seq x y z
N ASP A 1 -10.03 -7.51 12.79
CA ASP A 1 -10.11 -6.66 13.97
C ASP A 1 -9.82 -7.45 15.26
N TYR A 2 -10.67 -8.40 15.67
CA TYR A 2 -10.43 -9.19 16.90
C TYR A 2 -9.07 -9.91 16.90
N ALA A 3 -8.68 -10.52 15.78
CA ALA A 3 -7.41 -11.23 15.67
C ALA A 3 -6.20 -10.29 15.80
N ILE A 4 -6.28 -9.10 15.21
CA ILE A 4 -5.24 -8.08 15.33
C ILE A 4 -5.12 -7.60 16.78
N GLY A 5 -6.26 -7.36 17.45
CA GLY A 5 -6.27 -7.01 18.88
C GLY A 5 -5.58 -8.06 19.74
N LYS A 6 -5.92 -9.34 19.55
CA LYS A 6 -5.29 -10.45 20.28
C LYS A 6 -3.79 -10.60 20.00
N PHE A 7 -3.37 -10.34 18.78
CA PHE A 7 -1.96 -10.33 18.42
C PHE A 7 -1.19 -9.22 19.16
N ILE A 8 -1.76 -8.01 19.19
CA ILE A 8 -1.17 -6.87 19.89
C ILE A 8 -1.11 -7.13 21.41
N GLU A 9 -2.20 -7.62 22.01
CA GLU A 9 -2.24 -7.98 23.44
C GLU A 9 -1.09 -8.95 23.78
N ARG A 10 -0.89 -9.97 22.95
CA ARG A 10 0.17 -10.95 23.17
C ARG A 10 1.57 -10.34 23.06
N LEU A 11 1.82 -9.47 22.10
CA LEU A 11 3.10 -8.77 22.02
C LEU A 11 3.36 -7.91 23.27
N GLN A 12 2.32 -7.28 23.82
CA GLN A 12 2.41 -6.52 25.08
C GLN A 12 2.71 -7.41 26.27
N GLU A 13 2.03 -8.56 26.39
CA GLU A 13 2.27 -9.55 27.46
C GLU A 13 3.69 -10.11 27.42
N GLU A 14 4.25 -10.31 26.23
CA GLU A 14 5.62 -10.81 26.02
C GLU A 14 6.70 -9.70 26.10
N GLY A 15 6.30 -8.42 26.24
CA GLY A 15 7.22 -7.27 26.30
C GLY A 15 7.88 -6.94 24.96
N LEU A 16 7.31 -7.41 23.86
CA LEU A 16 7.85 -7.22 22.50
C LEU A 16 7.20 -6.07 21.75
N PHE A 17 6.08 -5.52 22.24
CA PHE A 17 5.28 -4.53 21.52
C PHE A 17 6.08 -3.28 21.15
N ASP A 18 6.83 -2.72 22.10
CA ASP A 18 7.54 -1.45 21.89
C ASP A 18 8.75 -1.58 20.93
N GLU A 19 9.22 -2.81 20.73
CA GLU A 19 10.34 -3.11 19.81
C GLU A 19 9.87 -3.65 18.46
N THR A 20 8.54 -3.70 18.24
CA THR A 20 7.95 -4.30 17.04
C THR A 20 7.17 -3.24 16.24
N MET A 21 7.60 -2.99 15.01
CA MET A 21 6.79 -2.25 14.04
C MET A 21 5.78 -3.20 13.42
N ILE A 22 4.48 -2.89 13.55
CA ILE A 22 3.39 -3.73 13.04
C ILE A 22 2.78 -3.05 11.82
N VAL A 23 2.70 -3.78 10.72
CA VAL A 23 2.08 -3.30 9.47
C VAL A 23 0.78 -4.04 9.23
N VAL A 24 -0.30 -3.30 9.08
CA VAL A 24 -1.61 -3.83 8.71
C VAL A 24 -1.98 -3.32 7.33
N THR A 25 -2.15 -4.23 6.40
CA THR A 25 -2.58 -3.90 5.04
C THR A 25 -3.54 -4.96 4.50
N GLY A 26 -4.34 -4.60 3.50
CA GLY A 26 -5.13 -5.56 2.71
C GLY A 26 -4.37 -6.01 1.48
N ASP A 27 -4.60 -7.23 1.04
CA ASP A 27 -4.07 -7.80 -0.22
C ASP A 27 -4.85 -7.28 -1.43
N HIS A 28 -6.16 -7.05 -1.27
CA HIS A 28 -7.06 -6.47 -2.27
C HIS A 28 -8.27 -5.81 -1.59
N GLU A 29 -9.06 -5.10 -2.35
CA GLU A 29 -10.32 -4.51 -1.90
C GLU A 29 -11.35 -5.58 -1.56
N GLY A 30 -12.34 -5.23 -0.72
CA GLY A 30 -13.49 -6.08 -0.44
C GLY A 30 -14.34 -6.35 -1.68
N LEU A 31 -14.99 -7.51 -1.73
CA LEU A 31 -15.89 -7.86 -2.82
C LEU A 31 -16.95 -6.76 -3.00
N ALA A 32 -17.12 -6.30 -4.24
CA ALA A 32 -17.95 -5.13 -4.57
C ALA A 32 -19.36 -5.18 -3.96
N TYR A 33 -20.01 -6.37 -4.01
CA TYR A 33 -21.35 -6.53 -3.46
C TYR A 33 -21.39 -6.46 -1.92
N LEU A 34 -20.36 -6.95 -1.23
CA LEU A 34 -20.26 -6.85 0.23
C LEU A 34 -19.95 -5.41 0.64
N ARG A 35 -19.06 -4.74 -0.08
CA ARG A 35 -18.70 -3.34 0.17
C ARG A 35 -19.92 -2.45 0.02
N GLN A 36 -20.68 -2.57 -1.05
CA GLN A 36 -21.89 -1.78 -1.27
C GLN A 36 -22.92 -2.02 -0.16
N SER A 37 -23.18 -3.27 0.17
CA SER A 37 -24.12 -3.62 1.25
C SER A 37 -23.71 -3.02 2.60
N LEU A 38 -22.40 -3.05 2.95
CA LEU A 38 -21.89 -2.47 4.18
C LEU A 38 -21.95 -0.94 4.19
N CYS A 39 -21.65 -0.27 3.06
CA CYS A 39 -21.74 1.19 2.95
C CYS A 39 -23.17 1.71 3.15
N GLU A 40 -24.18 0.90 2.82
CA GLU A 40 -25.60 1.24 2.99
C GLU A 40 -26.08 1.08 4.43
N THR A 41 -25.32 0.41 5.31
CA THR A 41 -25.66 0.29 6.73
C THR A 41 -25.30 1.55 7.50
N LYS A 42 -26.04 1.85 8.56
CA LYS A 42 -25.76 2.99 9.44
C LYS A 42 -24.38 2.87 10.10
N GLU A 43 -24.02 1.68 10.50
CA GLU A 43 -22.76 1.35 11.16
C GLU A 43 -21.60 1.30 10.17
N GLY A 44 -21.83 0.74 8.98
CA GLY A 44 -20.80 0.55 7.95
C GLY A 44 -20.50 1.79 7.12
N GLY A 45 -21.48 2.67 6.94
CA GLY A 45 -21.33 3.85 6.06
C GLY A 45 -20.22 4.83 6.45
N GLY A 46 -19.77 4.80 7.72
CA GLY A 46 -18.63 5.60 8.19
C GLY A 46 -17.32 4.83 8.27
N LEU A 47 -17.35 3.50 8.10
CA LEU A 47 -16.19 2.62 8.31
C LEU A 47 -15.67 1.98 7.00
N VAL A 48 -16.54 1.86 6.01
CA VAL A 48 -16.21 1.19 4.75
C VAL A 48 -16.17 2.20 3.62
N SER A 49 -15.05 2.29 2.95
CA SER A 49 -14.91 3.14 1.76
C SER A 49 -15.74 2.56 0.60
N PRO A 50 -16.50 3.38 -0.14
CA PRO A 50 -17.13 2.97 -1.39
C PRO A 50 -16.11 2.77 -2.53
N PHE A 51 -14.86 3.17 -2.31
CA PHE A 51 -13.77 3.06 -3.27
C PHE A 51 -12.95 1.79 -3.05
N GLU A 52 -12.21 1.40 -4.07
CA GLU A 52 -11.33 0.23 -4.09
C GLU A 52 -10.01 0.51 -3.33
N TYR A 53 -10.12 0.89 -2.05
CA TYR A 53 -8.97 1.15 -1.20
C TYR A 53 -8.75 0.02 -0.19
N THR A 54 -7.48 -0.30 0.03
CA THR A 54 -7.05 -1.16 1.13
C THR A 54 -6.40 -0.31 2.23
N PRO A 55 -6.51 -0.70 3.49
CA PRO A 55 -5.80 0.01 4.57
C PRO A 55 -4.29 -0.18 4.43
N PHE A 56 -3.53 0.85 4.83
CA PHE A 56 -2.10 0.75 5.13
C PHE A 56 -1.86 1.50 6.44
N ILE A 57 -1.66 0.73 7.50
CA ILE A 57 -1.50 1.24 8.87
C ILE A 57 -0.18 0.72 9.42
N VAL A 58 0.63 1.61 9.96
CA VAL A 58 1.89 1.25 10.62
C VAL A 58 1.81 1.66 12.08
N ILE A 59 1.87 0.67 12.98
CA ILE A 59 1.89 0.85 14.43
C ILE A 59 3.36 0.82 14.88
N ASN A 60 3.73 1.65 15.84
CA ASN A 60 5.11 1.88 16.29
C ASN A 60 6.02 2.35 15.17
N SER A 61 5.46 3.16 14.25
CA SER A 61 6.23 3.84 13.21
C SER A 61 7.17 4.88 13.83
N PRO A 62 8.43 5.00 13.38
CA PRO A 62 9.30 6.11 13.78
C PRO A 62 8.80 7.47 13.29
N VAL A 63 7.90 7.47 12.31
CA VAL A 63 7.26 8.67 11.75
C VAL A 63 5.76 8.63 12.03
N GLY A 64 5.27 9.55 12.86
CA GLY A 64 3.84 9.72 13.11
C GLY A 64 3.23 10.65 12.07
N MET A 65 2.55 10.09 11.07
CA MET A 65 1.90 10.87 10.01
C MET A 65 0.60 10.22 9.55
N ARG A 66 -0.26 11.02 8.96
CA ARG A 66 -1.35 10.55 8.12
C ARG A 66 -1.07 11.00 6.69
N TYR A 67 -0.96 10.05 5.78
CA TYR A 67 -0.75 10.33 4.37
C TYR A 67 -2.11 10.61 3.70
N GLU A 68 -2.30 11.81 3.20
CA GLU A 68 -3.59 12.28 2.66
C GLU A 68 -3.73 12.09 1.13
N LYS A 69 -2.66 11.66 0.48
CA LYS A 69 -2.67 11.40 -0.96
C LYS A 69 -2.86 9.91 -1.23
N VAL A 70 -2.96 9.54 -2.50
CA VAL A 70 -3.03 8.14 -2.92
C VAL A 70 -1.64 7.53 -2.98
N MET A 71 -1.50 6.31 -2.48
CA MET A 71 -0.35 5.44 -2.70
C MET A 71 -0.81 4.12 -3.33
N GLY A 72 0.05 3.50 -4.10
CA GLY A 72 -0.16 2.14 -4.60
C GLY A 72 0.39 1.08 -3.64
N GLN A 73 -0.09 -0.15 -3.72
CA GLN A 73 0.50 -1.26 -2.96
C GLN A 73 1.97 -1.49 -3.32
N VAL A 74 2.38 -1.13 -4.52
CA VAL A 74 3.80 -1.17 -4.96
C VAL A 74 4.71 -0.26 -4.13
N ASP A 75 4.16 0.78 -3.50
CA ASP A 75 4.89 1.75 -2.70
C ASP A 75 5.13 1.28 -1.26
N ILE A 76 4.43 0.23 -0.82
CA ILE A 76 4.51 -0.28 0.55
C ILE A 76 5.94 -0.68 0.89
N TYR A 77 6.59 -1.48 0.02
CA TYR A 77 7.91 -2.02 0.32
C TYR A 77 8.97 -0.92 0.44
N SER A 78 9.02 0.02 -0.51
CA SER A 78 9.95 1.15 -0.45
C SER A 78 9.69 2.04 0.77
N THR A 79 8.43 2.24 1.14
CA THR A 79 8.06 2.98 2.36
C THR A 79 8.54 2.27 3.63
N LEU A 80 8.42 0.93 3.68
CA LEU A 80 8.91 0.15 4.82
C LEU A 80 10.43 0.16 4.94
N LEU A 81 11.16 0.15 3.81
CA LEU A 81 12.62 0.31 3.84
C LEU A 81 13.02 1.65 4.48
N ASP A 82 12.39 2.74 4.07
CA ASP A 82 12.65 4.06 4.67
C ASP A 82 12.30 4.10 6.16
N LEU A 83 11.14 3.56 6.54
CA LEU A 83 10.71 3.52 7.94
C LEU A 83 11.63 2.68 8.84
N THR A 84 12.31 1.69 8.27
CA THR A 84 13.27 0.84 9.00
C THR A 84 14.71 1.30 8.91
N GLY A 85 14.98 2.43 8.22
CA GLY A 85 16.33 2.95 8.01
C GLY A 85 17.18 2.10 7.07
N LEU A 86 16.53 1.40 6.14
CA LEU A 86 17.15 0.59 5.10
C LEU A 86 17.03 1.25 3.72
N ASP A 87 16.97 2.56 3.68
CA ASP A 87 16.85 3.38 2.48
C ASP A 87 18.04 3.23 1.51
N ASP A 88 19.22 2.88 2.03
CA ASP A 88 20.41 2.52 1.22
C ASP A 88 20.31 1.15 0.54
N TYR A 89 19.29 0.36 0.86
CA TYR A 89 19.11 -0.96 0.25
C TYR A 89 18.79 -0.84 -1.24
N GLY A 90 19.60 -1.44 -2.08
CA GLY A 90 19.47 -1.45 -3.54
C GLY A 90 18.21 -2.17 -4.02
N TRP A 91 17.08 -1.52 -3.88
CA TRP A 91 15.76 -2.01 -4.26
C TRP A 91 15.50 -1.83 -5.76
N LYS A 92 14.98 -2.86 -6.41
CA LYS A 92 14.71 -2.90 -7.86
C LYS A 92 13.21 -2.97 -8.19
N GLY A 93 12.36 -2.47 -7.32
CA GLY A 93 10.93 -2.41 -7.56
C GLY A 93 10.49 -1.15 -8.31
N MET A 94 9.21 -1.07 -8.57
CA MET A 94 8.58 0.04 -9.31
C MET A 94 7.90 1.06 -8.41
N GLY A 95 7.79 0.77 -7.11
CA GLY A 95 7.19 1.66 -6.13
C GLY A 95 8.17 2.72 -5.63
N GLN A 96 7.63 3.79 -5.07
CA GLN A 96 8.35 4.87 -4.44
C GLN A 96 7.85 5.08 -3.01
N SER A 97 8.74 5.36 -2.08
CA SER A 97 8.35 5.66 -0.71
C SER A 97 7.43 6.89 -0.63
N ILE A 98 6.37 6.79 0.17
CA ILE A 98 5.50 7.96 0.45
C ILE A 98 6.20 9.00 1.33
N LEU A 99 7.34 8.68 1.92
CA LEU A 99 8.17 9.62 2.67
C LEU A 99 9.06 10.45 1.75
N ASP A 100 9.25 10.02 0.50
CA ASP A 100 9.95 10.81 -0.51
C ASP A 100 9.09 12.02 -0.93
N PRO A 101 9.58 13.26 -0.77
CA PRO A 101 8.84 14.47 -1.16
C PRO A 101 8.46 14.50 -2.65
N SER A 102 9.15 13.74 -3.50
CA SER A 102 8.85 13.63 -4.93
C SER A 102 7.76 12.62 -5.27
N HIS A 103 7.22 11.89 -4.27
CA HIS A 103 6.12 10.96 -4.48
C HIS A 103 4.89 11.69 -5.03
N LEU A 104 4.40 11.23 -6.17
CA LEU A 104 3.38 11.96 -6.94
C LEU A 104 1.99 11.96 -6.27
N GLY A 105 1.73 11.01 -5.37
CA GLY A 105 0.44 10.91 -4.68
C GLY A 105 -0.68 10.37 -5.58
N VAL A 106 -0.34 9.57 -6.55
CA VAL A 106 -1.26 8.88 -7.46
C VAL A 106 -0.82 7.44 -7.66
N ALA A 107 -1.75 6.56 -8.03
CA ALA A 107 -1.45 5.16 -8.32
C ALA A 107 -2.27 4.65 -9.51
N ALA A 108 -1.67 3.76 -10.30
CA ALA A 108 -2.40 3.02 -11.31
C ALA A 108 -3.07 1.79 -10.69
N ILE A 109 -4.34 1.57 -10.98
CA ILE A 109 -5.09 0.38 -10.56
C ILE A 109 -5.13 -0.67 -11.69
N TRP A 110 -5.65 -1.85 -11.39
CA TRP A 110 -5.62 -3.03 -12.28
C TRP A 110 -6.16 -2.79 -13.70
N ASN A 111 -7.13 -1.90 -13.87
CA ASN A 111 -7.71 -1.54 -15.18
C ASN A 111 -6.99 -0.36 -15.86
N LEU A 112 -5.80 0.02 -15.37
CA LEU A 112 -4.98 1.14 -15.81
C LEU A 112 -5.61 2.53 -15.60
N THR A 113 -6.65 2.64 -14.80
CA THR A 113 -7.14 3.93 -14.31
C THR A 113 -6.17 4.49 -13.27
N ILE A 114 -6.04 5.79 -13.20
CA ILE A 114 -5.23 6.46 -12.19
C ILE A 114 -6.13 6.94 -11.06
N ALA A 115 -5.81 6.52 -9.84
CA ALA A 115 -6.38 7.04 -8.62
C ALA A 115 -5.54 8.21 -8.10
N GLY A 116 -6.19 9.23 -7.55
CA GLY A 116 -5.55 10.44 -7.04
C GLY A 116 -5.68 11.64 -7.98
N ASP A 117 -5.13 12.78 -7.53
CA ASP A 117 -5.15 14.03 -8.30
C ASP A 117 -3.97 14.08 -9.26
N THR A 118 -4.27 14.07 -10.54
CA THR A 118 -3.26 14.12 -11.63
C THR A 118 -2.90 15.54 -12.07
N THR A 119 -3.43 16.56 -11.40
CA THR A 119 -3.17 17.96 -11.77
C THR A 119 -1.66 18.26 -11.65
N GLY A 120 -1.09 18.75 -12.75
CA GLY A 120 0.34 19.10 -12.80
C GLY A 120 1.31 17.91 -12.96
N ILE A 121 0.81 16.67 -13.04
CA ILE A 121 1.65 15.50 -13.32
C ILE A 121 1.84 15.40 -14.84
N CYS A 122 3.09 15.20 -15.29
CA CYS A 122 3.37 15.06 -16.70
C CYS A 122 2.80 13.75 -17.27
N PRO A 123 2.29 13.75 -18.51
CA PRO A 123 1.71 12.56 -19.13
C PRO A 123 2.64 11.36 -19.18
N GLU A 124 3.93 11.57 -19.30
CA GLU A 124 4.95 10.53 -19.36
C GLU A 124 5.09 9.78 -18.02
N ALA A 125 4.90 10.47 -16.89
CA ALA A 125 4.90 9.84 -15.57
C ALA A 125 3.66 8.94 -15.39
N ILE A 126 2.50 9.42 -15.84
CA ILE A 126 1.26 8.62 -15.84
C ILE A 126 1.41 7.37 -16.71
N GLU A 127 1.96 7.52 -17.90
CA GLU A 127 2.15 6.38 -18.81
C GLU A 127 3.15 5.36 -18.23
N ARG A 128 4.23 5.81 -17.59
CA ARG A 128 5.16 4.90 -16.87
C ARG A 128 4.48 4.10 -15.79
N MET A 129 3.59 4.70 -15.00
CA MET A 129 2.80 3.97 -14.00
C MET A 129 1.93 2.87 -14.63
N LYS A 130 1.28 3.17 -15.73
CA LYS A 130 0.47 2.18 -16.48
C LYS A 130 1.34 1.07 -17.07
N GLN A 131 2.51 1.43 -17.56
CA GLN A 131 3.46 0.45 -18.13
C GLN A 131 4.02 -0.49 -17.05
N SER A 132 4.15 -0.04 -15.79
CA SER A 132 4.61 -0.90 -14.70
C SER A 132 3.73 -2.14 -14.53
N TRP A 133 2.42 -2.01 -14.68
CA TRP A 133 1.49 -3.14 -14.68
C TRP A 133 1.79 -4.15 -15.80
N ARG A 134 2.00 -3.64 -17.00
CA ARG A 134 2.33 -4.49 -18.18
C ARG A 134 3.67 -5.19 -18.02
N ILE A 135 4.66 -4.47 -17.50
CA ILE A 135 5.99 -5.03 -17.24
C ILE A 135 5.90 -6.11 -16.16
N SER A 136 5.20 -5.86 -15.05
CA SER A 136 4.98 -6.85 -14.00
C SER A 136 4.32 -8.12 -14.52
N ASP A 137 3.26 -8.00 -15.33
CA ASP A 137 2.58 -9.14 -15.95
C ASP A 137 3.54 -9.94 -16.88
N LEU A 138 4.34 -9.24 -17.68
CA LEU A 138 5.33 -9.87 -18.56
C LEU A 138 6.43 -10.59 -17.77
N MET A 139 6.92 -10.01 -16.67
CA MET A 139 7.94 -10.62 -15.80
C MET A 139 7.41 -11.91 -15.14
N ILE A 140 6.17 -11.87 -14.64
CA ILE A 140 5.52 -13.05 -14.04
C ILE A 140 5.30 -14.15 -15.08
N ARG A 141 4.72 -13.81 -16.24
CA ARG A 141 4.46 -14.77 -17.32
C ARG A 141 5.71 -15.30 -17.98
N GLY A 142 6.75 -14.49 -18.06
CA GLY A 142 8.06 -14.84 -18.60
C GLY A 142 8.97 -15.59 -17.62
N ASP A 143 8.51 -15.85 -16.39
CA ASP A 143 9.30 -16.50 -15.34
C ASP A 143 10.68 -15.82 -15.11
N TYR A 144 10.68 -14.49 -15.20
CA TYR A 144 11.90 -13.68 -15.19
C TYR A 144 12.79 -13.91 -13.97
N PHE A 145 12.19 -14.22 -12.82
CA PHE A 145 12.92 -14.44 -11.57
C PHE A 145 13.52 -15.84 -11.44
N ARG A 146 13.20 -16.77 -12.35
CA ARG A 146 13.68 -18.16 -12.28
C ARG A 146 15.05 -18.35 -12.91
N SER A 147 15.48 -17.44 -13.76
CA SER A 147 16.71 -17.58 -14.56
C SER A 147 18.00 -17.18 -13.84
N ASP A 148 17.93 -16.62 -12.63
CA ASP A 148 19.08 -16.04 -11.91
C ASP A 148 19.39 -16.71 -10.56
N PHE A 149 18.88 -17.95 -10.30
CA PHE A 149 19.20 -18.74 -9.09
C PHE A 149 19.76 -20.10 -9.44
#